data_b868e41444fec5a7602e6167948951ae
#
_entry.id   b868e41444fec5a7602e6167948951ae
#
_cell.length_a   1.000
_cell.length_b   1.000
_cell.length_c   1.000
_cell.angle_alpha   90.00
_cell.angle_beta   90.00
_cell.angle_gamma   90.00
#
_symmetry.space_group_name_H-M   'P 1'
#
loop_
_entity.id
_entity.type
_entity.pdbx_description
1 polymer ?
#
loop_
_entity_poly.entity_id
_entity_poly.type
_entity_poly.pdbx_seq_one_letter_code
_entity_poly.pdbx_strand_id
1 'polypeptide(L)'
;IWTCEETGVMEGADLILHDGEIFALGVGLDAKAVFGPNPPEYDRIDARGKHITPGIIDEHTHIAATRGINEGTQASSAEVSIETAVNSEDVNIYRQLAGGVTTAQILHGSANPIGGQSAIIKFRWGASPQEMMFDEAPSFIKFALGENVKQSNWGNNYRSRFPQTRMGVEQVYYDHFYRAREYEQAWKDHEKM
;
A
#
# COMPACT_ATOMS: atom_id res chain seq x y z
N ILE A 1 7.87 11.32 22.22
CA ILE A 1 7.75 10.22 21.25
C ILE A 1 6.38 9.59 21.39
N TRP A 2 5.67 9.48 20.29
CA TRP A 2 4.38 8.78 20.19
C TRP A 2 4.66 7.32 19.84
N THR A 3 4.44 6.42 20.78
CA THR A 3 4.84 5.01 20.59
C THR A 3 3.83 4.23 19.73
N CYS A 4 2.59 4.67 19.67
CA CYS A 4 1.45 3.93 19.11
C CYS A 4 1.21 2.57 19.77
N GLU A 5 1.75 2.37 20.96
CA GLU A 5 1.63 1.20 21.82
C GLU A 5 0.91 1.56 23.12
N GLU A 6 0.70 0.60 24.02
CA GLU A 6 0.04 0.82 25.31
C GLU A 6 0.70 1.91 26.17
N THR A 7 2.02 2.09 26.03
CA THR A 7 2.78 3.14 26.71
C THR A 7 2.32 4.56 26.31
N GLY A 8 1.71 4.71 25.13
CA GLY A 8 1.20 6.00 24.65
C GLY A 8 2.32 6.97 24.29
N VAL A 9 2.39 8.11 24.98
CA VAL A 9 3.36 9.17 24.73
C VAL A 9 4.46 9.16 25.78
N MET A 10 5.71 9.14 25.35
CA MET A 10 6.90 9.29 26.21
C MET A 10 7.50 10.67 26.02
N GLU A 11 7.48 11.50 27.07
CA GLU A 11 8.08 12.83 27.07
C GLU A 11 9.58 12.77 27.43
N GLY A 12 10.39 13.60 26.75
CA GLY A 12 11.82 13.68 27.03
C GLY A 12 12.58 12.38 26.78
N ALA A 13 12.01 11.48 25.98
CA ALA A 13 12.61 10.21 25.65
C ALA A 13 13.59 10.30 24.46
N ASP A 14 14.53 9.37 24.44
CA ASP A 14 15.48 9.16 23.36
C ASP A 14 15.07 7.92 22.55
N LEU A 15 15.38 7.92 21.26
CA LEU A 15 15.17 6.84 20.32
C LEU A 15 16.50 6.47 19.66
N ILE A 16 16.87 5.20 19.70
CA ILE A 16 18.04 4.66 19.00
C ILE A 16 17.53 3.76 17.87
N LEU A 17 17.95 4.10 16.65
CA LEU A 17 17.72 3.29 15.45
C LEU A 17 19.04 2.60 15.08
N HIS A 18 18.98 1.31 14.77
CA HIS A 18 20.13 0.52 14.32
C HIS A 18 19.66 -0.55 13.35
N ASP A 19 20.37 -0.69 12.23
CA ASP A 19 20.07 -1.65 11.16
C ASP A 19 18.61 -1.58 10.64
N GLY A 20 18.05 -0.35 10.60
CA GLY A 20 16.67 -0.14 10.10
C GLY A 20 15.57 -0.44 11.10
N GLU A 21 15.91 -0.77 12.35
CA GLU A 21 14.98 -1.10 13.41
C GLU A 21 15.03 -0.08 14.57
N ILE A 22 13.96 -0.04 15.36
CA ILE A 22 13.94 0.65 16.65
C ILE A 22 14.70 -0.24 17.65
N PHE A 23 15.96 0.11 17.90
CA PHE A 23 16.82 -0.69 18.76
C PHE A 23 16.57 -0.43 20.24
N ALA A 24 16.37 0.83 20.62
CA ALA A 24 16.05 1.21 22.00
C ALA A 24 15.19 2.46 22.06
N LEU A 25 14.28 2.50 23.03
CA LEU A 25 13.42 3.63 23.35
C LEU A 25 13.37 3.82 24.85
N GLY A 26 13.64 5.03 25.34
CA GLY A 26 13.64 5.31 26.78
C GLY A 26 14.12 6.71 27.11
N VAL A 27 14.14 7.04 28.40
CA VAL A 27 14.63 8.35 28.88
C VAL A 27 16.10 8.25 29.27
N GLY A 28 16.90 9.19 28.78
CA GLY A 28 18.33 9.28 29.12
C GLY A 28 19.18 8.18 28.48
N LEU A 29 18.79 7.70 27.32
CA LEU A 29 19.58 6.73 26.55
C LEU A 29 20.85 7.37 26.01
N ASP A 30 21.95 6.66 26.15
CA ASP A 30 23.24 7.00 25.56
C ASP A 30 23.77 5.79 24.78
N ALA A 31 24.33 6.03 23.62
CA ALA A 31 24.89 4.99 22.76
C ALA A 31 25.92 4.12 23.49
N LYS A 32 26.74 4.71 24.40
CA LYS A 32 27.69 3.95 25.22
C LYS A 32 27.00 3.04 26.25
N ALA A 33 25.88 3.46 26.80
CA ALA A 33 25.09 2.64 27.73
C ALA A 33 24.44 1.46 27.03
N VAL A 34 24.07 1.63 25.75
CA VAL A 34 23.36 0.63 24.96
C VAL A 34 24.31 -0.35 24.25
N PHE A 35 25.37 0.17 23.62
CA PHE A 35 26.32 -0.61 22.80
C PHE A 35 27.67 -0.88 23.52
N GLY A 36 27.84 -0.38 24.73
CA GLY A 36 29.10 -0.50 25.46
C GLY A 36 30.09 0.64 25.16
N PRO A 37 31.35 0.52 25.66
CA PRO A 37 32.31 1.61 25.65
C PRO A 37 32.75 2.09 24.24
N ASN A 38 32.58 1.24 23.25
CA ASN A 38 32.93 1.50 21.85
C ASN A 38 31.68 1.32 20.97
N PRO A 39 30.69 2.23 21.01
CA PRO A 39 29.53 2.17 20.15
C PRO A 39 29.92 2.31 18.67
N PRO A 40 29.12 1.77 17.72
CA PRO A 40 29.30 2.07 16.32
C PRO A 40 29.25 3.59 16.08
N GLU A 41 29.78 4.05 14.94
CA GLU A 41 29.62 5.44 14.52
C GLU A 41 28.15 5.75 14.33
N TYR A 42 27.67 6.89 14.82
CA TYR A 42 26.28 7.29 14.76
C TYR A 42 26.09 8.80 14.60
N ASP A 43 24.99 9.17 13.96
CA ASP A 43 24.50 10.54 13.90
C ASP A 43 23.55 10.81 15.07
N ARG A 44 23.68 11.99 15.67
CA ARG A 44 22.77 12.45 16.72
C ARG A 44 21.90 13.61 16.25
N ILE A 45 20.59 13.40 16.31
CA ILE A 45 19.60 14.42 15.95
C ILE A 45 18.99 14.99 17.24
N ASP A 46 19.11 16.30 17.46
CA ASP A 46 18.42 16.99 18.55
C ASP A 46 16.94 17.22 18.20
N ALA A 47 16.06 16.45 18.82
CA ALA A 47 14.61 16.55 18.63
C ALA A 47 13.89 17.26 19.79
N ARG A 48 14.58 18.02 20.64
CA ARG A 48 13.94 18.76 21.72
C ARG A 48 12.88 19.74 21.21
N GLY A 49 11.69 19.70 21.83
CA GLY A 49 10.54 20.50 21.42
C GLY A 49 9.83 20.00 20.14
N LYS A 50 10.21 18.82 19.64
CA LYS A 50 9.57 18.17 18.48
C LYS A 50 8.85 16.91 18.91
N HIS A 51 7.95 16.46 18.05
CA HIS A 51 7.29 15.16 18.17
C HIS A 51 7.95 14.16 17.23
N ILE A 52 8.15 12.94 17.72
CA ILE A 52 8.59 11.80 16.91
C ILE A 52 7.40 10.83 16.87
N THR A 53 7.04 10.38 15.69
CA THR A 53 5.97 9.41 15.43
C THR A 53 6.49 8.31 14.50
N PRO A 54 5.88 7.12 14.47
CA PRO A 54 6.03 6.23 13.33
C PRO A 54 5.67 6.94 12.03
N GLY A 55 6.20 6.46 10.91
CA GLY A 55 5.81 6.94 9.59
C GLY A 55 4.33 6.66 9.31
N ILE A 56 3.68 7.58 8.62
CA ILE A 56 2.29 7.43 8.21
C ILE A 56 2.21 6.37 7.09
N ILE A 57 1.25 5.47 7.21
CA ILE A 57 0.89 4.49 6.17
C ILE A 57 -0.36 5.01 5.45
N ASP A 58 -0.24 5.25 4.15
CA ASP A 58 -1.37 5.61 3.28
C ASP A 58 -1.92 4.34 2.63
N GLU A 59 -3.11 3.90 3.05
CA GLU A 59 -3.72 2.69 2.56
C GLU A 59 -4.40 2.83 1.20
N HIS A 60 -4.42 4.03 0.60
CA HIS A 60 -5.07 4.24 -0.69
C HIS A 60 -4.49 5.42 -1.47
N THR A 61 -3.55 5.16 -2.34
CA THR A 61 -2.99 6.19 -3.22
C THR A 61 -2.90 5.76 -4.68
N HIS A 62 -2.80 6.76 -5.57
CA HIS A 62 -2.59 6.58 -7.01
C HIS A 62 -1.29 7.25 -7.49
N ILE A 63 -0.44 7.71 -6.55
CA ILE A 63 0.89 8.24 -6.86
C ILE A 63 1.89 7.09 -7.04
N ALA A 64 3.11 7.43 -7.41
CA ALA A 64 4.17 6.46 -7.66
C ALA A 64 3.79 5.38 -8.69
N ALA A 65 2.90 5.71 -9.61
CA ALA A 65 2.48 4.83 -10.70
C ALA A 65 2.51 5.57 -12.05
N THR A 66 2.77 4.85 -13.11
CA THR A 66 2.69 5.39 -14.47
C THR A 66 1.25 5.76 -14.83
N ARG A 67 1.08 6.64 -15.82
CA ARG A 67 -0.25 6.97 -16.34
C ARG A 67 -0.85 5.78 -17.09
N GLY A 68 -2.20 5.70 -17.11
CA GLY A 68 -2.90 4.67 -17.88
C GLY A 68 -2.98 3.31 -17.16
N ILE A 69 -3.05 3.32 -15.85
CA ILE A 69 -3.08 2.11 -15.01
C ILE A 69 -4.47 1.47 -14.87
N ASN A 70 -5.51 2.02 -15.50
CA ASN A 70 -6.86 1.46 -15.41
C ASN A 70 -7.13 0.50 -16.57
N GLU A 71 -7.17 -0.79 -16.28
CA GLU A 71 -7.59 -1.81 -17.23
C GLU A 71 -9.11 -1.92 -17.24
N GLY A 72 -9.76 -0.95 -17.91
CA GLY A 72 -11.20 -0.68 -17.81
C GLY A 72 -12.09 -1.40 -18.82
N THR A 73 -11.55 -2.22 -19.71
CA THR A 73 -12.29 -2.87 -20.80
C THR A 73 -13.09 -4.09 -20.36
N GLN A 74 -12.75 -4.67 -19.22
CA GLN A 74 -13.44 -5.82 -18.61
C GLN A 74 -14.10 -5.44 -17.29
N ALA A 75 -15.10 -6.19 -16.88
CA ALA A 75 -15.74 -6.02 -15.57
C ALA A 75 -14.86 -6.51 -14.41
N SER A 76 -13.99 -7.45 -14.71
CA SER A 76 -12.95 -7.95 -13.79
C SER A 76 -11.61 -7.97 -14.49
N SER A 77 -10.59 -7.49 -13.81
CA SER A 77 -9.18 -7.56 -14.18
C SER A 77 -8.34 -8.01 -12.98
N ALA A 78 -8.85 -8.99 -12.23
CA ALA A 78 -8.22 -9.52 -11.01
C ALA A 78 -6.79 -10.04 -11.22
N GLU A 79 -6.45 -10.42 -12.43
CA GLU A 79 -5.17 -10.99 -12.85
C GLU A 79 -4.07 -9.95 -13.08
N VAL A 80 -4.40 -8.67 -13.23
CA VAL A 80 -3.39 -7.64 -13.44
C VAL A 80 -2.82 -7.13 -12.13
N SER A 81 -1.52 -6.83 -12.09
CA SER A 81 -0.85 -6.25 -10.93
C SER A 81 -0.33 -4.84 -11.23
N ILE A 82 -0.50 -3.92 -10.28
CA ILE A 82 0.02 -2.56 -10.37
C ILE A 82 1.54 -2.51 -10.18
N GLU A 83 2.16 -3.56 -9.68
CA GLU A 83 3.62 -3.64 -9.45
C GLU A 83 4.41 -3.27 -10.70
N THR A 84 3.95 -3.73 -11.87
CA THR A 84 4.60 -3.45 -13.15
C THR A 84 4.52 -1.99 -13.59
N ALA A 85 3.67 -1.21 -12.93
CA ALA A 85 3.44 0.21 -13.23
C ALA A 85 4.06 1.15 -12.19
N VAL A 86 4.78 0.62 -11.18
CA VAL A 86 5.42 1.45 -10.16
C VAL A 86 6.44 2.38 -10.80
N ASN A 87 6.32 3.67 -10.51
CA ASN A 87 7.21 4.73 -10.98
C ASN A 87 7.96 5.38 -9.81
N SER A 88 9.23 5.00 -9.64
CA SER A 88 10.08 5.50 -8.56
C SER A 88 10.54 6.95 -8.75
N GLU A 89 10.36 7.52 -9.95
CA GLU A 89 10.74 8.90 -10.27
C GLU A 89 9.60 9.92 -10.05
N ASP A 90 8.43 9.46 -9.57
CA ASP A 90 7.32 10.37 -9.28
C ASP A 90 7.67 11.28 -8.11
N VAL A 91 7.79 12.59 -8.39
CA VAL A 91 8.09 13.62 -7.38
C VAL A 91 7.11 13.64 -6.20
N ASN A 92 5.93 13.05 -6.35
CA ASN A 92 4.98 12.93 -5.25
C ASN A 92 5.50 12.01 -4.14
N ILE A 93 6.38 11.05 -4.42
CA ILE A 93 7.09 10.25 -3.41
C ILE A 93 7.86 11.18 -2.46
N TYR A 94 8.67 12.08 -3.01
CA TYR A 94 9.42 13.05 -2.23
C TYR A 94 8.50 13.97 -1.39
N ARG A 95 7.39 14.42 -1.99
CA ARG A 95 6.41 15.27 -1.30
C ARG A 95 5.73 14.55 -0.15
N GLN A 96 5.39 13.30 -0.32
CA GLN A 96 4.78 12.47 0.73
C GLN A 96 5.77 12.20 1.86
N LEU A 97 7.01 11.88 1.55
CA LEU A 97 8.08 11.74 2.55
C LEU A 97 8.26 13.03 3.36
N ALA A 98 8.23 14.21 2.72
CA ALA A 98 8.29 15.49 3.41
C ALA A 98 7.09 15.73 4.34
N GLY A 99 5.95 15.10 4.07
CA GLY A 99 4.76 15.09 4.92
C GLY A 99 4.73 13.99 5.98
N GLY A 100 5.73 13.10 6.00
CA GLY A 100 5.82 12.00 6.97
C GLY A 100 5.16 10.69 6.53
N VAL A 101 4.66 10.59 5.29
CA VAL A 101 4.16 9.32 4.74
C VAL A 101 5.36 8.50 4.27
N THR A 102 5.51 7.30 4.83
CA THR A 102 6.68 6.43 4.56
C THR A 102 6.32 5.16 3.82
N THR A 103 5.06 4.76 3.84
CA THR A 103 4.56 3.53 3.21
C THR A 103 3.20 3.81 2.59
N ALA A 104 2.92 3.23 1.45
CA ALA A 104 1.63 3.37 0.82
C ALA A 104 1.19 2.10 0.07
N GLN A 105 -0.11 1.88 0.05
CA GLN A 105 -0.76 0.94 -0.85
C GLN A 105 -1.11 1.65 -2.15
N ILE A 106 -0.48 1.24 -3.23
CA ILE A 106 -0.73 1.77 -4.57
C ILE A 106 -1.81 0.95 -5.23
N LEU A 107 -2.81 1.64 -5.75
CA LEU A 107 -3.97 1.04 -6.41
C LEU A 107 -4.19 1.74 -7.76
N HIS A 108 -4.69 0.99 -8.73
CA HIS A 108 -5.32 1.61 -9.89
C HIS A 108 -6.69 2.18 -9.52
N GLY A 109 -7.25 3.02 -10.37
CA GLY A 109 -8.52 3.70 -10.11
C GLY A 109 -9.72 2.75 -10.14
N SER A 110 -10.89 3.30 -9.80
CA SER A 110 -12.16 2.56 -9.78
C SER A 110 -12.77 2.46 -11.17
N ALA A 111 -12.06 1.81 -12.11
CA ALA A 111 -12.50 1.68 -13.49
C ALA A 111 -13.49 0.51 -13.69
N ASN A 112 -13.34 -0.55 -12.94
CA ASN A 112 -14.14 -1.77 -13.03
C ASN A 112 -14.49 -2.30 -11.62
N PRO A 113 -15.58 -3.07 -11.48
CA PRO A 113 -16.03 -3.61 -10.19
C PRO A 113 -14.94 -4.43 -9.48
N ILE A 114 -14.32 -5.35 -10.19
CA ILE A 114 -13.18 -6.12 -9.70
C ILE A 114 -11.97 -5.63 -10.47
N GLY A 115 -11.14 -4.83 -9.80
CA GLY A 115 -9.90 -4.32 -10.34
C GLY A 115 -8.75 -5.32 -10.15
N GLY A 116 -7.52 -4.87 -10.38
CA GLY A 116 -6.35 -5.71 -10.23
C GLY A 116 -5.75 -5.71 -8.82
N GLN A 117 -4.64 -6.40 -8.70
CA GLN A 117 -3.85 -6.52 -7.50
C GLN A 117 -3.12 -5.22 -7.22
N SER A 118 -3.11 -4.81 -5.96
CA SER A 118 -2.38 -3.63 -5.49
C SER A 118 -0.97 -4.00 -5.04
N ALA A 119 -0.13 -2.97 -4.89
CA ALA A 119 1.21 -3.10 -4.35
C ALA A 119 1.36 -2.26 -3.08
N ILE A 120 2.10 -2.75 -2.10
CA ILE A 120 2.54 -1.94 -0.98
C ILE A 120 4.01 -1.60 -1.20
N ILE A 121 4.32 -0.31 -1.10
CA ILE A 121 5.68 0.18 -1.26
C ILE A 121 6.11 1.01 -0.05
N LYS A 122 7.40 0.95 0.27
CA LYS A 122 8.06 1.88 1.17
C LYS A 122 8.60 3.04 0.35
N PHE A 123 8.22 4.26 0.68
CA PHE A 123 8.72 5.43 -0.02
C PHE A 123 10.20 5.63 0.27
N ARG A 124 11.02 5.43 -0.76
CA ARG A 124 12.47 5.58 -0.71
C ARG A 124 12.90 6.39 -1.92
N TRP A 125 13.05 7.71 -1.75
CA TRP A 125 13.44 8.58 -2.84
C TRP A 125 14.82 8.21 -3.37
N GLY A 126 14.89 7.99 -4.69
CA GLY A 126 16.12 7.57 -5.38
C GLY A 126 16.32 6.06 -5.47
N ALA A 127 15.44 5.25 -4.86
CA ALA A 127 15.45 3.81 -5.02
C ALA A 127 14.79 3.38 -6.34
N SER A 128 15.12 2.19 -6.81
CA SER A 128 14.42 1.56 -7.93
C SER A 128 13.03 1.09 -7.52
N PRO A 129 12.11 0.83 -8.48
CA PRO A 129 10.79 0.27 -8.16
C PRO A 129 10.86 -1.02 -7.32
N GLN A 130 11.80 -1.90 -7.62
CA GLN A 130 12.00 -3.16 -6.90
C GLN A 130 12.43 -2.95 -5.45
N GLU A 131 13.34 -2.01 -5.20
CA GLU A 131 13.80 -1.69 -3.85
C GLU A 131 12.73 -0.98 -3.00
N MET A 132 11.71 -0.43 -3.63
CA MET A 132 10.57 0.18 -2.95
C MET A 132 9.52 -0.86 -2.55
N MET A 133 9.45 -2.03 -3.19
CA MET A 133 8.45 -3.05 -2.87
C MET A 133 8.57 -3.51 -1.42
N PHE A 134 7.44 -3.77 -0.80
CA PHE A 134 7.35 -4.35 0.54
C PHE A 134 6.82 -5.78 0.42
N ASP A 135 7.72 -6.70 0.09
CA ASP A 135 7.39 -8.10 -0.27
C ASP A 135 6.76 -8.89 0.89
N GLU A 136 7.04 -8.49 2.15
CA GLU A 136 6.45 -9.11 3.34
C GLU A 136 5.00 -8.66 3.60
N ALA A 137 4.53 -7.64 2.88
CA ALA A 137 3.16 -7.18 3.04
C ALA A 137 2.15 -8.18 2.45
N PRO A 138 0.94 -8.29 3.03
CA PRO A 138 -0.09 -9.13 2.47
C PRO A 138 -0.53 -8.63 1.09
N SER A 139 -0.96 -9.56 0.24
CA SER A 139 -1.52 -9.23 -1.08
C SER A 139 -2.93 -8.67 -0.96
N PHE A 140 -3.25 -7.70 -1.80
CA PHE A 140 -4.57 -7.06 -1.87
C PHE A 140 -5.08 -7.01 -3.30
N ILE A 141 -6.39 -6.92 -3.44
CA ILE A 141 -7.07 -6.71 -4.71
C ILE A 141 -8.07 -5.56 -4.56
N LYS A 142 -8.16 -4.73 -5.59
CA LYS A 142 -9.08 -3.59 -5.63
C LYS A 142 -10.49 -4.02 -5.98
N PHE A 143 -11.44 -3.66 -5.12
CA PHE A 143 -12.87 -3.70 -5.40
C PHE A 143 -13.46 -2.30 -5.44
N ALA A 144 -14.43 -2.05 -6.31
CA ALA A 144 -15.13 -0.78 -6.40
C ALA A 144 -16.64 -1.01 -6.58
N LEU A 145 -17.42 -0.52 -5.63
CA LEU A 145 -18.85 -0.79 -5.49
C LEU A 145 -19.74 0.38 -5.93
N GLY A 146 -19.12 1.56 -6.18
CA GLY A 146 -19.85 2.80 -6.37
C GLY A 146 -20.24 3.11 -7.82
N GLU A 147 -20.38 4.41 -8.09
CA GLU A 147 -20.81 4.94 -9.38
C GLU A 147 -19.73 4.87 -10.46
N ASN A 148 -18.45 4.95 -10.07
CA ASN A 148 -17.34 5.08 -11.03
C ASN A 148 -17.21 3.88 -11.97
N VAL A 149 -17.59 2.69 -11.51
CA VAL A 149 -17.45 1.44 -12.29
C VAL A 149 -18.56 1.20 -13.29
N LYS A 150 -19.61 2.02 -13.26
CA LYS A 150 -20.69 1.97 -14.25
C LYS A 150 -20.24 2.64 -15.55
N GLN A 151 -20.22 1.91 -16.62
CA GLN A 151 -19.86 2.44 -17.93
C GLN A 151 -20.76 3.59 -18.40
N SER A 152 -22.01 3.64 -17.93
CA SER A 152 -22.93 4.74 -18.22
C SER A 152 -22.45 6.12 -17.74
N ASN A 153 -21.54 6.17 -16.76
CA ASN A 153 -20.98 7.42 -16.23
C ASN A 153 -19.79 7.95 -17.04
N TRP A 154 -19.25 7.16 -17.98
CA TRP A 154 -18.03 7.49 -18.71
C TRP A 154 -18.29 8.24 -20.02
N GLY A 155 -19.56 8.56 -20.30
CA GLY A 155 -20.01 9.18 -21.55
C GLY A 155 -20.32 8.16 -22.64
N ASN A 156 -20.88 8.66 -23.76
CA ASN A 156 -21.44 7.81 -24.80
C ASN A 156 -20.41 6.93 -25.52
N ASN A 157 -19.16 7.37 -25.62
CA ASN A 157 -18.11 6.64 -26.32
C ASN A 157 -17.55 5.46 -25.52
N TYR A 158 -17.88 5.34 -24.23
CA TYR A 158 -17.33 4.33 -23.32
C TYR A 158 -18.35 3.29 -22.84
N ARG A 159 -19.55 3.26 -23.46
CA ARG A 159 -20.60 2.30 -23.09
C ARG A 159 -20.41 0.96 -23.79
N SER A 160 -19.22 0.40 -23.73
CA SER A 160 -18.83 -0.78 -24.51
C SER A 160 -18.87 -2.09 -23.72
N ARG A 161 -19.05 -2.04 -22.40
CA ARG A 161 -19.06 -3.24 -21.56
C ARG A 161 -20.09 -3.18 -20.44
N PHE A 162 -20.39 -4.36 -19.88
CA PHE A 162 -21.06 -4.51 -18.60
C PHE A 162 -20.11 -4.21 -17.42
N PRO A 163 -20.56 -3.59 -16.30
CA PRO A 163 -21.94 -3.17 -16.04
C PRO A 163 -22.24 -1.74 -16.46
N GLN A 164 -23.51 -1.47 -16.80
CA GLN A 164 -24.00 -0.11 -17.07
C GLN A 164 -24.72 0.51 -15.86
N THR A 165 -25.19 -0.31 -14.92
CA THR A 165 -26.03 0.09 -13.79
C THR A 165 -25.51 -0.49 -12.49
N ARG A 166 -26.02 0.00 -11.35
CA ARG A 166 -25.69 -0.57 -10.02
C ARG A 166 -26.14 -2.03 -9.89
N MET A 167 -27.26 -2.40 -10.47
CA MET A 167 -27.69 -3.80 -10.54
C MET A 167 -26.65 -4.67 -11.24
N GLY A 168 -26.09 -4.17 -12.35
CA GLY A 168 -25.02 -4.86 -13.04
C GLY A 168 -23.72 -4.95 -12.23
N VAL A 169 -23.40 -3.92 -11.44
CA VAL A 169 -22.22 -3.97 -10.54
C VAL A 169 -22.35 -5.09 -9.53
N GLU A 170 -23.52 -5.19 -8.87
CA GLU A 170 -23.80 -6.27 -7.92
C GLU A 170 -23.70 -7.64 -8.60
N GLN A 171 -24.29 -7.79 -9.80
CA GLN A 171 -24.26 -9.05 -10.54
C GLN A 171 -22.83 -9.49 -10.91
N VAL A 172 -21.92 -8.55 -11.24
CA VAL A 172 -20.52 -8.87 -11.49
C VAL A 172 -19.88 -9.59 -10.29
N TYR A 173 -20.14 -9.11 -9.09
CA TYR A 173 -19.62 -9.76 -7.88
C TYR A 173 -20.15 -11.16 -7.70
N TYR A 174 -21.47 -11.33 -7.75
CA TYR A 174 -22.09 -12.66 -7.61
C TYR A 174 -21.52 -13.65 -8.64
N ASP A 175 -21.45 -13.26 -9.91
CA ASP A 175 -20.97 -14.14 -10.97
C ASP A 175 -19.51 -14.55 -10.78
N HIS A 176 -18.63 -13.60 -10.43
CA HIS A 176 -17.21 -13.90 -10.29
C HIS A 176 -16.91 -14.72 -9.05
N PHE A 177 -17.52 -14.41 -7.91
CA PHE A 177 -17.35 -15.23 -6.70
C PHE A 177 -17.98 -16.61 -6.84
N TYR A 178 -19.10 -16.74 -7.54
CA TYR A 178 -19.69 -18.04 -7.81
C TYR A 178 -18.76 -18.89 -8.68
N ARG A 179 -18.24 -18.35 -9.78
CA ARG A 179 -17.28 -19.04 -10.65
C ARG A 179 -16.00 -19.41 -9.92
N ALA A 180 -15.49 -18.56 -9.04
CA ALA A 180 -14.32 -18.88 -8.24
C ALA A 180 -14.56 -20.08 -7.31
N ARG A 181 -15.74 -20.17 -6.71
CA ARG A 181 -16.12 -21.34 -5.90
C ARG A 181 -16.27 -22.61 -6.73
N GLU A 182 -16.86 -22.52 -7.93
CA GLU A 182 -16.96 -23.66 -8.86
C GLU A 182 -15.57 -24.15 -9.29
N TYR A 183 -14.65 -23.21 -9.57
CA TYR A 183 -13.27 -23.52 -9.92
C TYR A 183 -12.55 -24.23 -8.76
N GLU A 184 -12.66 -23.70 -7.56
CA GLU A 184 -12.11 -24.34 -6.35
C GLU A 184 -12.66 -25.76 -6.15
N GLN A 185 -13.97 -25.95 -6.34
CA GLN A 185 -14.58 -27.27 -6.20
C GLN A 185 -14.08 -28.24 -7.28
N ALA A 186 -13.93 -27.79 -8.50
CA ALA A 186 -13.39 -28.61 -9.60
C ALA A 186 -11.98 -29.10 -9.31
N TRP A 187 -11.12 -28.26 -8.71
CA TRP A 187 -9.78 -28.67 -8.27
C TRP A 187 -9.84 -29.72 -7.14
N LYS A 188 -10.67 -29.49 -6.13
CA LYS A 188 -10.86 -30.45 -5.03
C LYS A 188 -11.35 -31.82 -5.50
N ASP A 189 -12.17 -31.84 -6.56
CA ASP A 189 -12.68 -33.07 -7.13
C ASP A 189 -11.63 -33.77 -8.02
N HIS A 190 -10.80 -32.98 -8.71
CA HIS A 190 -9.66 -33.53 -9.48
C HIS A 190 -8.61 -34.18 -8.58
N GLU A 191 -8.29 -33.58 -7.44
CA GLU A 191 -7.31 -34.12 -6.49
C GLU A 191 -7.73 -35.45 -5.84
N LYS A 192 -9.03 -35.80 -5.90
CA LYS A 192 -9.58 -37.06 -5.37
C LYS A 192 -9.60 -38.20 -6.38
N MET A 193 -9.32 -37.91 -7.66
CA MET A 193 -9.27 -38.91 -8.74
C MET A 193 -7.88 -39.55 -8.84
#